data_8866aa99a2d228f2e676a564015e89eb
#
_entry.id   8866aa99a2d228f2e676a564015e89eb
#
_cell.length_a   1.000
_cell.length_b   1.000
_cell.length_c   1.000
_cell.angle_alpha   90.00
_cell.angle_beta   90.00
_cell.angle_gamma   90.00
#
_symmetry.space_group_name_H-M   'P 1'
#
loop_
_entity.id
_entity.type
_entity.pdbx_description
1 polymer ?
#
loop_
_entity_poly.entity_id
_entity_poly.type
_entity_poly.pdbx_seq_one_letter_code
_entity_poly.pdbx_strand_id
1 'polypeptide(L)'
;VEPTKNWSASAYVDGDPCNGAPSGTSALRVEVEITYSNECTTQKSLTVTASSSGTTIGSTTVTIPTGSGTKKATISFDRGYPCNSINISGRAGGQC
;
A
#
# COMPACT_ATOMS: atom_id res chain seq x y z
N VAL A 1 16.47 16.17 -27.37
CA VAL A 1 15.38 15.35 -26.89
C VAL A 1 15.48 15.24 -25.37
N GLU A 2 14.43 15.56 -24.67
CA GLU A 2 14.41 15.43 -23.22
C GLU A 2 14.33 13.97 -22.82
N PRO A 3 15.00 13.57 -21.73
CA PRO A 3 14.89 12.21 -21.23
C PRO A 3 13.45 11.92 -20.77
N THR A 4 13.02 10.70 -21.04
CA THR A 4 11.72 10.23 -20.56
C THR A 4 11.73 10.17 -19.03
N LYS A 5 10.73 10.75 -18.42
CA LYS A 5 10.55 10.70 -16.97
C LYS A 5 9.51 9.67 -16.60
N ASN A 6 9.72 9.03 -15.50
CA ASN A 6 8.89 7.93 -15.02
C ASN A 6 8.53 8.13 -13.56
N TRP A 7 7.56 7.38 -13.13
CA TRP A 7 7.22 7.29 -11.72
C TRP A 7 6.97 5.83 -11.34
N SER A 8 7.14 5.53 -10.08
CA SER A 8 6.82 4.21 -9.55
C SER A 8 6.43 4.32 -8.10
N ALA A 9 5.61 3.39 -7.65
CA ALA A 9 5.21 3.30 -6.26
C ALA A 9 4.89 1.85 -5.93
N SER A 10 5.28 1.41 -4.74
CA SER A 10 5.03 0.06 -4.26
C SER A 10 4.62 0.12 -2.80
N ALA A 11 3.58 -0.63 -2.45
CA ALA A 11 3.07 -0.70 -1.09
C ALA A 11 3.47 -2.02 -0.44
N TYR A 12 3.82 -1.95 0.83
CA TYR A 12 4.19 -3.09 1.65
C TYR A 12 3.48 -3.00 3.00
N VAL A 13 3.30 -4.14 3.65
CA VAL A 13 2.82 -4.13 5.03
C VAL A 13 3.87 -3.45 5.91
N ASP A 14 3.45 -2.47 6.69
CA ASP A 14 4.31 -1.76 7.62
C ASP A 14 4.37 -2.55 8.93
N GLY A 15 5.42 -3.33 9.08
CA GLY A 15 5.60 -4.18 10.24
C GLY A 15 4.85 -5.51 10.12
N ASP A 16 4.44 -6.04 11.25
CA ASP A 16 3.73 -7.31 11.33
C ASP A 16 2.25 -7.05 11.62
N PRO A 17 1.31 -7.49 10.75
CA PRO A 17 -0.12 -7.31 11.03
C PRO A 17 -0.55 -7.95 12.34
N CYS A 18 0.14 -9.00 12.77
CA CYS A 18 -0.13 -9.65 14.06
C CYS A 18 0.47 -8.89 15.24
N ASN A 19 1.46 -8.03 14.98
CA ASN A 19 2.11 -7.20 16.00
C ASN A 19 2.60 -8.02 17.21
N GLY A 20 3.17 -9.20 16.92
CA GLY A 20 3.65 -10.11 17.96
C GLY A 20 2.57 -10.98 18.59
N ALA A 21 1.31 -10.79 18.24
CA ALA A 21 0.22 -11.62 18.76
C ALA A 21 0.23 -13.01 18.13
N PRO A 22 -0.39 -14.02 18.75
CA PRO A 22 -0.46 -15.35 18.18
C PRO A 22 -1.14 -15.36 16.81
N SER A 23 -0.73 -16.29 15.94
CA SER A 23 -1.38 -16.54 14.65
C SER A 23 -2.87 -16.82 14.90
N GLY A 24 -3.73 -16.27 14.05
CA GLY A 24 -5.16 -16.40 14.21
C GLY A 24 -5.81 -15.27 15.00
N THR A 25 -5.02 -14.38 15.60
CA THR A 25 -5.54 -13.16 16.19
C THR A 25 -6.16 -12.31 15.08
N SER A 26 -7.33 -11.73 15.37
CA SER A 26 -8.03 -10.88 14.40
C SER A 26 -7.45 -9.47 14.37
N ALA A 27 -7.33 -8.91 13.17
CA ALA A 27 -6.95 -7.53 12.96
C ALA A 27 -8.11 -6.76 12.33
N LEU A 28 -8.32 -5.53 12.78
CA LEU A 28 -9.37 -4.65 12.28
C LEU A 28 -8.82 -3.65 11.26
N ARG A 29 -7.53 -3.60 11.10
CA ARG A 29 -6.86 -2.71 10.14
C ARG A 29 -5.46 -3.25 9.85
N VAL A 30 -4.88 -2.75 8.76
CA VAL A 30 -3.49 -3.02 8.41
C VAL A 30 -2.81 -1.71 8.07
N GLU A 31 -1.59 -1.54 8.55
CA GLU A 31 -0.77 -0.38 8.20
C GLU A 31 0.11 -0.73 7.02
N VAL A 32 0.24 0.20 6.08
CA VAL A 32 1.04 0.00 4.88
C VAL A 32 2.05 1.12 4.73
N GLU A 33 3.18 0.80 4.16
CA GLU A 33 4.21 1.76 3.80
C GLU A 33 4.38 1.74 2.29
N ILE A 34 4.36 2.90 1.67
CA ILE A 34 4.51 3.05 0.23
C ILE A 34 5.86 3.71 -0.03
N THR A 35 6.71 3.02 -0.79
CA THR A 35 7.96 3.60 -1.29
C THR A 35 7.72 4.08 -2.70
N TYR A 36 8.07 5.32 -3.00
CA TYR A 36 7.79 5.91 -4.29
C TYR A 36 8.99 6.69 -4.82
N SER A 37 9.02 6.82 -6.13
CA SER A 37 9.93 7.70 -6.85
C SER A 37 9.16 8.29 -8.02
N ASN A 38 8.88 9.58 -7.97
CA ASN A 38 8.07 10.27 -8.98
C ASN A 38 8.89 11.41 -9.61
N GLU A 39 9.40 11.16 -10.79
CA GLU A 39 10.17 12.14 -11.55
C GLU A 39 9.27 13.09 -12.35
N CYS A 40 7.97 12.87 -12.34
CA CYS A 40 7.01 13.68 -13.07
C CYS A 40 6.81 15.04 -12.40
N THR A 41 6.24 15.99 -13.13
CA THR A 41 5.93 17.31 -12.59
C THR A 41 4.58 17.36 -11.90
N THR A 42 3.80 16.28 -11.99
CA THR A 42 2.46 16.18 -11.40
C THR A 42 2.41 15.00 -10.44
N GLN A 43 1.57 15.11 -9.43
CA GLN A 43 1.35 14.01 -8.51
C GLN A 43 0.54 12.89 -9.19
N LYS A 44 0.72 11.69 -8.71
CA LYS A 44 0.03 10.48 -9.18
C LYS A 44 -0.80 9.91 -8.05
N SER A 45 -1.52 8.84 -8.31
CA SER A 45 -2.26 8.14 -7.27
C SER A 45 -1.98 6.64 -7.33
N LEU A 46 -2.01 6.01 -6.17
CA LEU A 46 -1.80 4.58 -6.02
C LEU A 46 -2.96 4.00 -5.23
N THR A 47 -3.61 2.99 -5.78
CA THR A 47 -4.64 2.24 -5.06
C THR A 47 -3.98 1.04 -4.39
N VAL A 48 -4.11 0.96 -3.07
CA VAL A 48 -3.60 -0.14 -2.26
C VAL A 48 -4.78 -0.98 -1.82
N THR A 49 -4.70 -2.28 -2.05
CA THR A 49 -5.78 -3.22 -1.75
C THR A 49 -5.30 -4.22 -0.71
N ALA A 50 -6.13 -4.45 0.29
CA ALA A 50 -5.90 -5.51 1.27
C ALA A 50 -6.81 -6.68 0.96
N SER A 51 -6.26 -7.89 1.10
CA SER A 51 -7.03 -9.11 0.88
C SER A 51 -6.76 -10.11 1.99
N SER A 52 -7.72 -11.01 2.21
CA SER A 52 -7.60 -12.11 3.15
C SER A 52 -8.15 -13.36 2.47
N SER A 53 -7.34 -14.40 2.41
CA SER A 53 -7.71 -15.68 1.77
C SER A 53 -8.22 -15.50 0.34
N GLY A 54 -7.61 -14.59 -0.41
CA GLY A 54 -7.97 -14.34 -1.80
C GLY A 54 -9.15 -13.39 -2.01
N THR A 55 -9.75 -12.88 -0.94
CA THR A 55 -10.89 -11.97 -1.01
C THR A 55 -10.44 -10.56 -0.62
N THR A 56 -10.81 -9.56 -1.41
CA THR A 56 -10.53 -8.16 -1.08
C THR A 56 -11.34 -7.74 0.14
N ILE A 57 -10.68 -7.24 1.15
CA ILE A 57 -11.31 -6.83 2.41
C ILE A 57 -11.24 -5.33 2.67
N GLY A 58 -10.45 -4.61 1.90
CA GLY A 58 -10.39 -3.16 2.02
C GLY A 58 -9.45 -2.58 0.97
N SER A 59 -9.55 -1.28 0.77
CA SER A 59 -8.65 -0.57 -0.14
C SER A 59 -8.56 0.90 0.25
N THR A 60 -7.48 1.54 -0.19
CA THR A 60 -7.32 2.98 -0.03
C THR A 60 -6.53 3.53 -1.22
N THR A 61 -6.75 4.79 -1.54
CA THR A 61 -6.00 5.48 -2.58
C THR A 61 -5.08 6.49 -1.91
N VAL A 62 -3.81 6.45 -2.28
CA VAL A 62 -2.78 7.32 -1.72
C VAL A 62 -2.27 8.23 -2.82
N THR A 63 -2.13 9.51 -2.53
CA THR A 63 -1.53 10.47 -3.46
C THR A 63 -0.01 10.32 -3.40
N ILE A 64 0.60 10.14 -4.56
CA ILE A 64 2.05 10.04 -4.71
C ILE A 64 2.56 11.41 -5.16
N PRO A 65 3.23 12.16 -4.27
CA PRO A 65 3.72 13.49 -4.64
C PRO A 65 4.92 13.38 -5.59
N THR A 66 5.33 14.52 -6.13
CA THR A 66 6.57 14.59 -6.90
C THR A 66 7.77 14.35 -5.99
N GLY A 67 8.84 13.81 -6.55
CA GLY A 67 10.04 13.47 -5.79
C GLY A 67 10.05 12.01 -5.35
N SER A 68 10.92 11.67 -4.44
CA SER A 68 11.03 10.30 -3.92
C SER A 68 10.94 10.30 -2.40
N GLY A 69 10.47 9.20 -1.86
CA GLY A 69 10.33 9.06 -0.41
C GLY A 69 9.41 7.90 -0.05
N THR A 70 8.85 8.00 1.14
CA THR A 70 7.91 7.00 1.66
C THR A 70 6.67 7.69 2.21
N LYS A 71 5.55 6.99 2.12
CA LYS A 71 4.29 7.40 2.74
C LYS A 71 3.70 6.25 3.50
N LYS A 72 2.90 6.56 4.50
CA LYS A 72 2.20 5.55 5.28
C LYS A 72 0.69 5.75 5.15
N ALA A 73 -0.03 4.65 5.18
CA ALA A 73 -1.49 4.66 5.11
C ALA A 73 -2.03 3.53 5.96
N THR A 74 -3.29 3.60 6.28
CA THR A 74 -3.97 2.56 7.05
C THR A 74 -5.21 2.13 6.29
N ILE A 75 -5.40 0.82 6.15
CA ILE A 75 -6.60 0.26 5.56
C ILE A 75 -7.41 -0.36 6.69
N SER A 76 -8.62 0.15 6.92
CA SER A 76 -9.52 -0.36 7.95
C SER A 76 -10.49 -1.35 7.35
N PHE A 77 -10.88 -2.35 8.12
CA PHE A 77 -11.79 -3.40 7.69
C PHE A 77 -13.14 -3.25 8.39
N ASP A 78 -14.17 -3.85 7.82
CA ASP A 78 -15.51 -3.86 8.38
C ASP A 78 -15.67 -4.82 9.56
N ARG A 79 -14.72 -5.74 9.69
CA ARG A 79 -14.71 -6.74 10.77
C ARG A 79 -13.27 -7.24 10.97
N GLY A 80 -13.05 -8.08 11.98
CA GLY A 80 -11.75 -8.69 12.20
C GLY A 80 -11.44 -9.79 11.20
N TYR A 81 -10.20 -9.85 10.74
CA TYR A 81 -9.69 -10.92 9.87
C TYR A 81 -8.43 -11.49 10.49
N PRO A 82 -8.12 -12.77 10.26
CA PRO A 82 -6.88 -13.33 10.81
C PRO A 82 -5.67 -12.54 10.33
N CYS A 83 -4.89 -12.03 11.27
CA CYS A 83 -3.78 -11.13 10.95
C CYS A 83 -2.73 -11.76 10.03
N ASN A 84 -2.53 -13.08 10.13
CA ASN A 84 -1.56 -13.79 9.30
C ASN A 84 -2.09 -14.10 7.88
N SER A 85 -3.36 -13.83 7.59
CA SER A 85 -3.93 -14.03 6.25
C SER A 85 -4.05 -12.74 5.45
N ILE A 86 -3.66 -11.61 6.02
CA ILE A 86 -3.80 -10.30 5.38
C ILE A 86 -2.64 -10.07 4.44
N ASN A 87 -2.95 -9.79 3.18
CA ASN A 87 -1.98 -9.48 2.15
C ASN A 87 -2.26 -8.12 1.56
N ILE A 88 -1.21 -7.43 1.16
CA ILE A 88 -1.29 -6.11 0.57
C ILE A 88 -0.84 -6.18 -0.89
N SER A 89 -1.60 -5.53 -1.75
CA SER A 89 -1.27 -5.38 -3.15
C SER A 89 -1.42 -3.91 -3.52
N GLY A 90 -0.36 -3.31 -3.98
CA GLY A 90 -0.38 -1.94 -4.47
C GLY A 90 0.93 -1.65 -5.15
N ARG A 91 0.89 -1.58 -6.47
CA ARG A 91 2.06 -1.26 -7.27
C ARG A 91 1.59 -0.56 -8.53
N ALA A 92 2.21 0.54 -8.83
CA ALA A 92 1.91 1.27 -10.04
C ALA A 92 3.16 1.98 -10.53
N GLY A 93 3.13 2.40 -11.76
CA GLY A 93 4.22 3.13 -12.35
C GLY A 93 4.00 3.30 -13.83
N GLY A 94 4.88 4.05 -14.46
CA GLY A 94 4.84 4.30 -15.89
C GLY A 94 5.50 5.61 -16.25
N GLN A 95 5.25 6.04 -17.46
CA GLN A 95 5.75 7.31 -17.95
C GLN A 95 4.82 8.46 -17.54
N CYS A 96 5.40 9.64 -17.46
CA CYS A 96 4.63 10.83 -17.25
C CYS A 96 3.87 11.22 -18.50
#